data_766d6cf668d7fed877feb46f76294d09
#
_entry.id   766d6cf668d7fed877feb46f76294d09
#
_cell.length_a   1.000
_cell.length_b   1.000
_cell.length_c   1.000
_cell.angle_alpha   90.00
_cell.angle_beta   90.00
_cell.angle_gamma   90.00
#
_symmetry.space_group_name_H-M   'P 1'
#
loop_
_entity.id
_entity.type
_entity.pdbx_description
1 polymer ?
#
loop_
_entity_poly.entity_id
_entity_poly.type
_entity_poly.pdbx_seq_one_letter_code
_entity_poly.pdbx_strand_id
1 'polypeptide(L)'
;WIDFIRAHAVDYIWNYKLQFGDWVALDAEEGSYFGATPNDLTCTAYYAYSTGLFVKMAKALGKDDVAVEYEELYSKIVKKFQDTFFDAEGNMTAQTQTAHIVALYFQLTPEKYIEKTVEGLKKLLAKENGHLVTGFVGTPYFCHALSQNHALKDAYDLLLKEDFPSWLYQVKKGATTIWEHWDGMKDDGSMWSADMNSFNHYAYGAI
;
A
#
# COMPACT_ATOMS: atom_id res chain seq x y z
N TRP A 1 -14.82 -15.43 -1.16
CA TRP A 1 -13.64 -14.80 -1.73
C TRP A 1 -12.34 -15.35 -1.10
N ILE A 2 -12.20 -15.35 0.21
CA ILE A 2 -11.00 -15.85 0.90
C ILE A 2 -10.73 -17.32 0.56
N ASP A 3 -11.76 -18.16 0.49
CA ASP A 3 -11.61 -19.56 0.09
C ASP A 3 -11.12 -19.74 -1.34
N PHE A 4 -11.56 -18.85 -2.24
CA PHE A 4 -11.03 -18.83 -3.60
C PHE A 4 -9.53 -18.50 -3.59
N ILE A 5 -9.10 -17.50 -2.84
CA ILE A 5 -7.68 -17.18 -2.70
C ILE A 5 -6.93 -18.37 -2.09
N ARG A 6 -7.44 -18.95 -0.99
CA ARG A 6 -6.84 -20.09 -0.31
C ARG A 6 -6.63 -21.29 -1.25
N ALA A 7 -7.61 -21.55 -2.14
CA ALA A 7 -7.56 -22.67 -3.08
C ALA A 7 -6.54 -22.47 -4.22
N HIS A 8 -6.13 -21.24 -4.51
CA HIS A 8 -5.24 -20.91 -5.62
C HIS A 8 -3.90 -20.31 -5.18
N ALA A 9 -3.75 -19.97 -3.90
CA ALA A 9 -2.47 -19.53 -3.34
C ALA A 9 -1.50 -20.71 -3.27
N VAL A 10 -0.23 -20.47 -3.59
CA VAL A 10 0.83 -21.46 -3.48
C VAL A 10 1.58 -21.19 -2.18
N ASP A 11 1.52 -22.14 -1.26
CA ASP A 11 2.17 -22.01 0.06
C ASP A 11 1.86 -20.65 0.74
N TYR A 12 0.58 -20.29 0.76
CA TYR A 12 0.04 -19.02 1.29
C TYR A 12 0.48 -17.75 0.58
N ILE A 13 1.27 -17.81 -0.50
CA ILE A 13 1.59 -16.67 -1.36
C ILE A 13 0.53 -16.57 -2.46
N TRP A 14 -0.08 -15.37 -2.55
CA TRP A 14 -1.07 -15.06 -3.57
C TRP A 14 -0.42 -14.41 -4.80
N ASN A 15 -0.26 -15.20 -5.86
CA ASN A 15 0.25 -14.74 -7.16
C ASN A 15 -0.48 -15.45 -8.30
N TYR A 16 -1.80 -15.24 -8.37
CA TYR A 16 -2.67 -15.96 -9.30
C TYR A 16 -3.13 -15.05 -10.44
N LYS A 17 -2.75 -15.39 -11.68
CA LYS A 17 -3.06 -14.63 -12.90
C LYS A 17 -2.52 -13.19 -12.86
N LEU A 18 -3.04 -12.33 -13.78
CA LEU A 18 -2.68 -10.93 -13.84
C LEU A 18 -3.22 -10.18 -12.61
N GLN A 19 -2.36 -9.41 -11.98
CA GLN A 19 -2.68 -8.50 -10.89
C GLN A 19 -2.24 -7.10 -11.27
N PHE A 20 -2.97 -6.08 -10.81
CA PHE A 20 -2.65 -4.68 -11.11
C PHE A 20 -1.57 -4.09 -10.19
N GLY A 21 -1.34 -4.72 -9.03
CA GLY A 21 -0.34 -4.24 -8.07
C GLY A 21 -0.61 -2.81 -7.60
N ASP A 22 0.47 -2.05 -7.39
CA ASP A 22 0.38 -0.63 -7.04
C ASP A 22 0.16 0.21 -8.31
N TRP A 23 -1.08 0.20 -8.82
CA TRP A 23 -1.48 0.83 -10.06
C TRP A 23 -1.25 2.34 -10.02
N VAL A 24 -0.70 2.87 -11.11
CA VAL A 24 -0.41 4.31 -11.31
C VAL A 24 0.61 4.86 -10.30
N ALA A 25 1.49 4.02 -9.77
CA ALA A 25 2.61 4.47 -8.97
C ALA A 25 3.65 5.21 -9.82
N LEU A 26 4.29 6.23 -9.25
CA LEU A 26 5.29 7.03 -9.93
C LEU A 26 6.67 6.35 -10.00
N ASP A 27 6.85 5.24 -9.29
CA ASP A 27 8.03 4.37 -9.37
C ASP A 27 7.91 3.27 -10.44
N ALA A 28 6.84 3.34 -11.27
CA ALA A 28 6.65 2.45 -12.41
C ALA A 28 7.75 2.64 -13.48
N GLU A 29 8.05 1.58 -14.22
CA GLU A 29 8.89 1.68 -15.41
C GLU A 29 8.25 2.58 -16.47
N GLU A 30 9.08 3.22 -17.29
CA GLU A 30 8.59 4.11 -18.35
C GLU A 30 7.59 3.40 -19.28
N GLY A 31 6.41 3.99 -19.44
CA GLY A 31 5.31 3.43 -20.24
C GLY A 31 4.50 2.35 -19.53
N SER A 32 4.78 2.05 -18.27
CA SER A 32 4.00 1.14 -17.44
C SER A 32 3.12 1.90 -16.45
N TYR A 33 1.95 1.32 -16.13
CA TYR A 33 1.09 1.75 -15.02
C TYR A 33 1.34 0.94 -13.73
N PHE A 34 2.13 -0.13 -13.82
CA PHE A 34 2.40 -1.03 -12.71
C PHE A 34 3.58 -0.50 -11.89
N GLY A 35 3.35 -0.21 -10.63
CA GLY A 35 4.41 0.22 -9.71
C GLY A 35 5.49 -0.85 -9.51
N ALA A 36 6.64 -0.42 -9.01
CA ALA A 36 7.83 -1.27 -8.82
C ALA A 36 7.66 -2.32 -7.71
N THR A 37 6.64 -2.20 -6.86
CA THR A 37 6.39 -3.17 -5.80
C THR A 37 5.91 -4.50 -6.38
N PRO A 38 6.55 -5.66 -6.07
CA PRO A 38 6.15 -6.95 -6.58
C PRO A 38 4.68 -7.29 -6.28
N ASN A 39 3.98 -7.84 -7.27
CA ASN A 39 2.57 -8.17 -7.15
C ASN A 39 2.29 -9.28 -6.13
N ASP A 40 3.16 -10.26 -6.00
CA ASP A 40 3.03 -11.31 -4.99
C ASP A 40 3.10 -10.75 -3.56
N LEU A 41 3.91 -9.73 -3.32
CA LEU A 41 3.97 -9.02 -2.04
C LEU A 41 2.65 -8.29 -1.76
N THR A 42 2.21 -7.42 -2.67
CA THR A 42 0.99 -6.63 -2.45
C THR A 42 -0.25 -7.50 -2.34
N CYS A 43 -0.37 -8.50 -3.20
CA CYS A 43 -1.50 -9.43 -3.21
C CYS A 43 -1.54 -10.30 -1.95
N THR A 44 -0.38 -10.79 -1.48
CA THR A 44 -0.31 -11.57 -0.24
C THR A 44 -0.60 -10.69 0.98
N ALA A 45 -0.15 -9.43 0.98
CA ALA A 45 -0.50 -8.47 2.02
C ALA A 45 -2.02 -8.28 2.12
N TYR A 46 -2.71 -8.09 0.99
CA TYR A 46 -4.17 -7.99 0.96
C TYR A 46 -4.86 -9.32 1.32
N TYR A 47 -4.29 -10.46 0.98
CA TYR A 47 -4.80 -11.75 1.41
C TYR A 47 -4.79 -11.86 2.93
N ALA A 48 -3.68 -11.51 3.58
CA ALA A 48 -3.60 -11.45 5.03
C ALA A 48 -4.60 -10.45 5.62
N TYR A 49 -4.60 -9.22 5.12
CA TYR A 49 -5.45 -8.14 5.63
C TYR A 49 -6.95 -8.48 5.53
N SER A 50 -7.41 -8.95 4.38
CA SER A 50 -8.81 -9.35 4.19
C SER A 50 -9.20 -10.54 5.07
N THR A 51 -8.29 -11.51 5.26
CA THR A 51 -8.51 -12.65 6.17
C THR A 51 -8.63 -12.16 7.62
N GLY A 52 -7.75 -11.26 8.05
CA GLY A 52 -7.84 -10.66 9.40
C GLY A 52 -9.13 -9.85 9.63
N LEU A 53 -9.59 -9.11 8.62
CA LEU A 53 -10.90 -8.42 8.68
C LEU A 53 -12.05 -9.43 8.78
N PHE A 54 -12.00 -10.51 8.02
CA PHE A 54 -13.03 -11.56 8.07
C PHE A 54 -13.09 -12.22 9.45
N VAL A 55 -11.96 -12.49 10.09
CA VAL A 55 -11.92 -12.99 11.49
C VAL A 55 -12.64 -12.02 12.43
N LYS A 56 -12.37 -10.71 12.32
CA LYS A 56 -13.06 -9.70 13.15
C LYS A 56 -14.57 -9.70 12.90
N MET A 57 -15.00 -9.82 11.65
CA MET A 57 -16.44 -9.92 11.31
C MET A 57 -17.07 -11.20 11.85
N ALA A 58 -16.41 -12.34 11.74
CA ALA A 58 -16.90 -13.62 12.29
C ALA A 58 -17.08 -13.54 13.81
N LYS A 59 -16.10 -13.00 14.53
CA LYS A 59 -16.19 -12.76 15.99
C LYS A 59 -17.36 -11.83 16.35
N ALA A 60 -17.52 -10.72 15.62
CA ALA A 60 -18.62 -9.78 15.85
C ALA A 60 -20.03 -10.39 15.62
N LEU A 61 -20.10 -11.40 14.76
CA LEU A 61 -21.35 -12.13 14.46
C LEU A 61 -21.55 -13.40 15.34
N GLY A 62 -20.67 -13.66 16.32
CA GLY A 62 -20.73 -14.85 17.17
C GLY A 62 -20.50 -16.17 16.41
N LYS A 63 -19.73 -16.12 15.31
CA LYS A 63 -19.35 -17.29 14.51
C LYS A 63 -17.98 -17.80 14.96
N ASP A 64 -17.88 -18.28 16.20
CA ASP A 64 -16.63 -18.57 16.87
C ASP A 64 -15.82 -19.67 16.16
N ASP A 65 -16.45 -20.77 15.71
CA ASP A 65 -15.77 -21.84 14.98
C ASP A 65 -15.13 -21.33 13.69
N VAL A 66 -15.85 -20.48 12.94
CA VAL A 66 -15.36 -19.83 11.72
C VAL A 66 -14.22 -18.87 12.05
N ALA A 67 -14.36 -18.09 13.13
CA ALA A 67 -13.31 -17.17 13.55
C ALA A 67 -12.01 -17.90 13.88
N VAL A 68 -12.08 -19.04 14.58
CA VAL A 68 -10.91 -19.87 14.92
C VAL A 68 -10.23 -20.41 13.66
N GLU A 69 -10.99 -20.99 12.73
CA GLU A 69 -10.44 -21.53 11.47
C GLU A 69 -9.66 -20.47 10.69
N TYR A 70 -10.27 -19.29 10.51
CA TYR A 70 -9.65 -18.24 9.70
C TYR A 70 -8.57 -17.46 10.46
N GLU A 71 -8.55 -17.47 11.78
CA GLU A 71 -7.44 -16.95 12.59
C GLU A 71 -6.17 -17.83 12.43
N GLU A 72 -6.34 -19.14 12.35
CA GLU A 72 -5.24 -20.05 11.99
C GLU A 72 -4.72 -19.80 10.57
N LEU A 73 -5.63 -19.61 9.61
CA LEU A 73 -5.26 -19.27 8.24
C LEU A 73 -4.50 -17.94 8.19
N TYR A 74 -5.02 -16.90 8.85
CA TYR A 74 -4.38 -15.59 8.96
C TYR A 74 -2.95 -15.70 9.50
N SER A 75 -2.76 -16.45 10.59
CA SER A 75 -1.46 -16.64 11.20
C SER A 75 -0.45 -17.31 10.23
N LYS A 76 -0.90 -18.28 9.44
CA LYS A 76 -0.07 -18.95 8.42
C LYS A 76 0.32 -17.99 7.29
N ILE A 77 -0.63 -17.17 6.81
CA ILE A 77 -0.36 -16.17 5.77
C ILE A 77 0.64 -15.13 6.29
N VAL A 78 0.43 -14.59 7.50
CA VAL A 78 1.33 -13.60 8.10
C VAL A 78 2.74 -14.18 8.25
N LYS A 79 2.85 -15.40 8.81
CA LYS A 79 4.16 -16.05 8.95
C LYS A 79 4.83 -16.21 7.59
N LYS A 80 4.11 -16.69 6.57
CA LYS A 80 4.68 -16.88 5.24
C LYS A 80 5.07 -15.55 4.59
N PHE A 81 4.27 -14.51 4.77
CA PHE A 81 4.64 -13.15 4.33
C PHE A 81 5.97 -12.72 4.96
N GLN A 82 6.11 -12.88 6.27
CA GLN A 82 7.33 -12.52 6.99
C GLN A 82 8.54 -13.33 6.50
N ASP A 83 8.40 -14.64 6.34
CA ASP A 83 9.47 -15.53 5.89
C ASP A 83 9.89 -15.27 4.43
N THR A 84 9.01 -14.69 3.60
CA THR A 84 9.26 -14.47 2.16
C THR A 84 9.76 -13.06 1.88
N PHE A 85 9.18 -12.05 2.54
CA PHE A 85 9.39 -10.65 2.19
C PHE A 85 10.28 -9.87 3.18
N PHE A 86 10.83 -10.54 4.18
CA PHE A 86 11.89 -10.01 5.03
C PHE A 86 13.13 -10.90 4.96
N ASP A 87 14.31 -10.29 4.92
CA ASP A 87 15.58 -11.01 5.03
C ASP A 87 15.91 -11.35 6.52
N ALA A 88 17.01 -12.07 6.73
CA ALA A 88 17.46 -12.47 8.06
C ALA A 88 17.80 -11.27 8.96
N GLU A 89 18.20 -10.17 8.37
CA GLU A 89 18.52 -8.91 9.05
C GLU A 89 17.28 -8.06 9.31
N GLY A 90 16.09 -8.45 8.77
CA GLY A 90 14.82 -7.76 8.93
C GLY A 90 14.63 -6.57 7.99
N ASN A 91 15.31 -6.57 6.85
CA ASN A 91 14.99 -5.63 5.79
C ASN A 91 13.88 -6.21 4.91
N MET A 92 13.01 -5.34 4.38
CA MET A 92 12.11 -5.73 3.32
C MET A 92 12.91 -6.16 2.09
N THR A 93 12.51 -7.25 1.42
CA THR A 93 13.13 -7.69 0.17
C THR A 93 12.83 -6.73 -0.99
N ALA A 94 11.68 -6.08 -0.97
CA ALA A 94 11.31 -5.03 -1.90
C ALA A 94 11.55 -3.65 -1.27
N GLN A 95 12.47 -2.87 -1.85
CA GLN A 95 12.86 -1.54 -1.36
C GLN A 95 12.00 -0.46 -2.03
N THR A 96 10.67 -0.55 -1.85
CA THR A 96 9.68 0.41 -2.34
C THR A 96 8.87 0.98 -1.20
N GLN A 97 8.34 2.20 -1.37
CA GLN A 97 7.49 2.83 -0.36
C GLN A 97 6.26 1.96 -0.07
N THR A 98 5.57 1.48 -1.10
CA THR A 98 4.36 0.66 -0.97
C THR A 98 4.59 -0.64 -0.21
N ALA A 99 5.71 -1.34 -0.44
CA ALA A 99 6.03 -2.56 0.31
C ALA A 99 6.11 -2.29 1.82
N HIS A 100 6.80 -1.23 2.22
CA HIS A 100 6.92 -0.84 3.63
C HIS A 100 5.59 -0.41 4.23
N ILE A 101 4.79 0.35 3.47
CA ILE A 101 3.48 0.84 3.90
C ILE A 101 2.52 -0.31 4.19
N VAL A 102 2.35 -1.25 3.25
CA VAL A 102 1.41 -2.36 3.44
C VAL A 102 1.88 -3.31 4.55
N ALA A 103 3.20 -3.51 4.68
CA ALA A 103 3.75 -4.32 5.78
C ALA A 103 3.47 -3.69 7.16
N LEU A 104 3.62 -2.38 7.29
CA LEU A 104 3.34 -1.66 8.54
C LEU A 104 1.84 -1.56 8.83
N TYR A 105 1.07 -1.04 7.90
CA TYR A 105 -0.35 -0.75 8.13
C TYR A 105 -1.19 -2.01 8.31
N PHE A 106 -0.91 -3.09 7.56
CA PHE A 106 -1.61 -4.35 7.71
C PHE A 106 -1.05 -5.23 8.85
N GLN A 107 -0.08 -4.71 9.62
CA GLN A 107 0.53 -5.39 10.76
C GLN A 107 1.22 -6.71 10.37
N LEU A 108 1.88 -6.71 9.22
CA LEU A 108 2.61 -7.87 8.70
C LEU A 108 4.10 -7.85 9.07
N THR A 109 4.62 -6.70 9.48
CA THR A 109 6.01 -6.54 9.92
C THR A 109 6.24 -7.33 11.21
N PRO A 110 7.30 -8.16 11.33
CA PRO A 110 7.67 -8.76 12.60
C PRO A 110 7.89 -7.68 13.66
N GLU A 111 7.36 -7.87 14.87
CA GLU A 111 7.37 -6.85 15.94
C GLU A 111 8.77 -6.25 16.18
N LYS A 112 9.80 -7.11 16.24
CA LYS A 112 11.20 -6.70 16.43
C LYS A 112 11.79 -5.85 15.29
N TYR A 113 11.12 -5.76 14.14
CA TYR A 113 11.58 -5.04 12.94
C TYR A 113 10.71 -3.83 12.58
N ILE A 114 9.69 -3.49 13.38
CA ILE A 114 8.80 -2.35 13.10
C ILE A 114 9.59 -1.05 12.96
N GLU A 115 10.42 -0.71 13.95
CA GLU A 115 11.24 0.51 13.92
C GLU A 115 12.15 0.54 12.67
N LYS A 116 12.77 -0.59 12.34
CA LYS A 116 13.62 -0.70 11.15
C LYS A 116 12.85 -0.50 9.85
N THR A 117 11.63 -1.03 9.76
CA THR A 117 10.76 -0.86 8.60
C THR A 117 10.29 0.59 8.46
N VAL A 118 9.98 1.26 9.57
CA VAL A 118 9.64 2.70 9.58
C VAL A 118 10.83 3.54 9.10
N GLU A 119 12.03 3.28 9.62
CA GLU A 119 13.24 3.99 9.17
C GLU A 119 13.57 3.70 7.69
N GLY A 120 13.28 2.48 7.21
CA GLY A 120 13.33 2.13 5.79
C GLY A 120 12.40 3.00 4.95
N LEU A 121 11.14 3.12 5.37
CA LEU A 121 10.15 3.97 4.69
C LEU A 121 10.57 5.44 4.67
N LYS A 122 11.08 5.97 5.79
CA LYS A 122 11.57 7.35 5.88
C LYS A 122 12.77 7.60 4.95
N LYS A 123 13.68 6.65 4.81
CA LYS A 123 14.80 6.73 3.86
C LYS A 123 14.33 6.74 2.41
N LEU A 124 13.35 5.90 2.08
CA LEU A 124 12.73 5.89 0.74
C LEU A 124 11.99 7.20 0.46
N LEU A 125 11.30 7.76 1.46
CA LEU A 125 10.66 9.06 1.34
C LEU A 125 11.70 10.18 1.13
N ALA A 126 12.80 10.16 1.90
CA ALA A 126 13.88 11.13 1.77
C ALA A 126 14.59 11.06 0.41
N LYS A 127 14.75 9.85 -0.16
CA LYS A 127 15.31 9.64 -1.51
C LYS A 127 14.49 10.37 -2.58
N GLU A 128 13.19 10.45 -2.40
CA GLU A 128 12.26 11.15 -3.28
C GLU A 128 11.97 12.60 -2.79
N ASN A 129 12.93 13.23 -2.12
CA ASN A 129 12.81 14.59 -1.57
C ASN A 129 11.60 14.79 -0.65
N GLY A 130 11.21 13.77 0.06
CA GLY A 130 10.04 13.75 0.94
C GLY A 130 8.71 13.61 0.21
N HIS A 131 8.70 13.19 -1.05
CA HIS A 131 7.50 12.91 -1.83
C HIS A 131 7.14 11.43 -1.83
N LEU A 132 5.85 11.17 -1.93
CA LEU A 132 5.36 9.83 -2.24
C LEU A 132 5.60 9.52 -3.73
N VAL A 133 5.80 8.23 -4.02
CA VAL A 133 5.81 7.69 -5.38
C VAL A 133 4.85 6.50 -5.53
N THR A 134 3.98 6.34 -4.55
CA THR A 134 3.01 5.26 -4.45
C THR A 134 1.82 5.45 -5.37
N GLY A 135 1.21 4.34 -5.78
CA GLY A 135 -0.04 4.28 -6.52
C GLY A 135 -1.25 4.02 -5.61
N PHE A 136 -2.27 3.35 -6.16
CA PHE A 136 -3.54 3.12 -5.47
C PHE A 136 -3.46 2.17 -4.28
N VAL A 137 -2.42 1.35 -4.19
CA VAL A 137 -2.21 0.42 -3.06
C VAL A 137 -1.51 1.11 -1.89
N GLY A 138 -0.45 1.88 -2.16
CA GLY A 138 0.35 2.48 -1.09
C GLY A 138 -0.23 3.78 -0.55
N THR A 139 -0.73 4.65 -1.42
CA THR A 139 -1.16 6.01 -1.06
C THR A 139 -2.21 6.06 0.06
N PRO A 140 -3.30 5.27 0.04
CA PRO A 140 -4.37 5.35 1.04
C PRO A 140 -3.92 5.06 2.47
N TYR A 141 -2.81 4.37 2.61
CA TYR A 141 -2.30 3.92 3.92
C TYR A 141 -1.05 4.65 4.37
N PHE A 142 -0.48 5.54 3.54
CA PHE A 142 0.82 6.15 3.79
C PHE A 142 0.86 6.93 5.10
N CYS A 143 0.00 7.93 5.23
CA CYS A 143 -0.05 8.76 6.43
C CYS A 143 -0.41 7.92 7.67
N HIS A 144 -1.28 6.92 7.52
CA HIS A 144 -1.62 6.00 8.59
C HIS A 144 -0.44 5.11 9.01
N ALA A 145 0.31 4.55 8.04
CA ALA A 145 1.48 3.72 8.34
C ALA A 145 2.53 4.50 9.13
N LEU A 146 2.76 5.77 8.79
CA LEU A 146 3.67 6.63 9.52
C LEU A 146 3.13 7.01 10.91
N SER A 147 1.90 7.53 10.99
CA SER A 147 1.33 8.07 12.23
C SER A 147 1.11 6.99 13.30
N GLN A 148 0.68 5.80 12.91
CA GLN A 148 0.48 4.68 13.83
C GLN A 148 1.79 4.07 14.35
N ASN A 149 2.92 4.39 13.72
CA ASN A 149 4.25 3.91 14.07
C ASN A 149 5.18 5.05 14.53
N HIS A 150 4.64 6.02 15.25
CA HIS A 150 5.38 7.12 15.92
C HIS A 150 6.11 8.10 14.97
N ALA A 151 5.82 8.09 13.68
CA ALA A 151 6.36 9.01 12.67
C ALA A 151 5.31 10.07 12.25
N LEU A 152 4.59 10.63 13.22
CA LEU A 152 3.50 11.58 12.97
C LEU A 152 3.96 12.84 12.23
N LYS A 153 5.17 13.33 12.57
CA LYS A 153 5.73 14.50 11.89
C LYS A 153 5.95 14.23 10.40
N ASP A 154 6.51 13.06 10.06
CA ASP A 154 6.75 12.67 8.67
C ASP A 154 5.43 12.53 7.89
N ALA A 155 4.35 12.05 8.53
CA ALA A 155 3.03 11.97 7.93
C ALA A 155 2.47 13.36 7.59
N TYR A 156 2.58 14.33 8.51
CA TYR A 156 2.13 15.70 8.25
C TYR A 156 3.03 16.44 7.26
N ASP A 157 4.34 16.24 7.32
CA ASP A 157 5.27 16.84 6.34
C ASP A 157 4.93 16.36 4.92
N LEU A 158 4.57 15.09 4.76
CA LEU A 158 4.12 14.54 3.48
C LEU A 158 2.77 15.13 3.06
N LEU A 159 1.77 15.11 3.95
CA LEU A 159 0.40 15.57 3.65
C LEU A 159 0.36 17.05 3.26
N LEU A 160 1.21 17.87 3.88
CA LEU A 160 1.24 19.31 3.68
C LEU A 160 2.20 19.77 2.56
N LYS A 161 2.78 18.84 1.81
CA LYS A 161 3.54 19.21 0.62
C LYS A 161 2.65 19.87 -0.43
N GLU A 162 3.20 20.89 -1.09
CA GLU A 162 2.47 21.70 -2.06
C GLU A 162 2.97 21.56 -3.50
N ASP A 163 4.16 20.99 -3.65
CA ASP A 163 4.79 20.68 -4.94
C ASP A 163 4.45 19.25 -5.41
N PHE A 164 4.67 18.96 -6.68
CA PHE A 164 4.40 17.66 -7.29
C PHE A 164 5.41 16.60 -6.82
N PRO A 165 4.94 15.39 -6.51
CA PRO A 165 3.55 14.94 -6.37
C PRO A 165 3.01 15.13 -4.95
N SER A 166 1.82 15.68 -4.83
CA SER A 166 1.15 15.87 -3.52
C SER A 166 -0.35 16.17 -3.68
N TRP A 167 -1.12 16.02 -2.61
CA TRP A 167 -2.54 16.43 -2.57
C TRP A 167 -2.70 17.93 -2.78
N LEU A 168 -1.85 18.75 -2.15
CA LEU A 168 -1.97 20.22 -2.24
C LEU A 168 -1.50 20.75 -3.61
N TYR A 169 -0.67 20.02 -4.36
CA TYR A 169 -0.40 20.35 -5.76
C TYR A 169 -1.68 20.41 -6.58
N GLN A 170 -2.55 19.38 -6.45
CA GLN A 170 -3.85 19.38 -7.14
C GLN A 170 -4.72 20.54 -6.69
N VAL A 171 -4.79 20.85 -5.39
CA VAL A 171 -5.53 22.00 -4.85
C VAL A 171 -5.02 23.32 -5.42
N LYS A 172 -3.71 23.51 -5.52
CA LYS A 172 -3.11 24.71 -6.13
C LYS A 172 -3.43 24.84 -7.63
N LYS A 173 -3.67 23.72 -8.31
CA LYS A 173 -4.15 23.68 -9.71
C LYS A 173 -5.65 23.93 -9.82
N GLY A 174 -6.35 24.21 -8.73
CA GLY A 174 -7.79 24.49 -8.71
C GLY A 174 -8.66 23.23 -8.60
N ALA A 175 -8.10 22.07 -8.22
CA ALA A 175 -8.89 20.87 -8.00
C ALA A 175 -9.92 21.08 -6.89
N THR A 176 -11.15 20.66 -7.15
CA THR A 176 -12.26 20.59 -6.18
C THR A 176 -12.61 19.16 -5.80
N THR A 177 -11.97 18.20 -6.43
CA THR A 177 -12.13 16.75 -6.26
C THR A 177 -10.77 16.09 -6.32
N ILE A 178 -10.65 14.86 -5.86
CA ILE A 178 -9.41 14.06 -5.95
C ILE A 178 -9.25 13.54 -7.39
N TRP A 179 -8.08 13.75 -7.96
CA TRP A 179 -7.75 13.29 -9.31
C TRP A 179 -7.19 11.86 -9.30
N GLU A 180 -7.36 11.15 -10.40
CA GLU A 180 -6.81 9.82 -10.63
C GLU A 180 -5.28 9.81 -10.69
N HIS A 181 -4.70 10.85 -11.30
CA HIS A 181 -3.26 11.05 -11.39
C HIS A 181 -2.83 12.29 -10.63
N TRP A 182 -1.65 12.24 -10.03
CA TRP A 182 -1.07 13.38 -9.31
C TRP A 182 -0.94 14.64 -10.19
N ASP A 183 -0.60 14.45 -11.47
CA ASP A 183 -0.49 15.46 -12.51
C ASP A 183 -1.61 15.37 -13.56
N GLY A 184 -2.81 15.01 -13.16
CA GLY A 184 -3.98 14.98 -14.05
C GLY A 184 -4.10 16.22 -14.92
N MET A 185 -3.67 17.38 -14.38
CA MET A 185 -3.36 18.59 -15.11
C MET A 185 -1.91 19.01 -14.84
N LYS A 186 -1.09 19.09 -15.88
CA LYS A 186 0.32 19.49 -15.81
C LYS A 186 0.49 21.00 -15.70
N ASP A 187 1.72 21.47 -15.47
CA ASP A 187 2.03 22.90 -15.33
C ASP A 187 1.74 23.70 -16.59
N ASP A 188 1.90 23.09 -17.76
CA ASP A 188 1.61 23.70 -19.07
C ASP A 188 0.11 23.65 -19.46
N GLY A 189 -0.76 23.12 -18.58
CA GLY A 189 -2.19 22.95 -18.80
C GLY A 189 -2.56 21.72 -19.62
N SER A 190 -1.61 20.92 -20.06
CA SER A 190 -1.88 19.64 -20.71
C SER A 190 -2.35 18.59 -19.70
N MET A 191 -3.10 17.58 -20.19
CA MET A 191 -3.51 16.45 -19.37
C MET A 191 -2.43 15.38 -19.33
N TRP A 192 -2.39 14.62 -18.24
CA TRP A 192 -1.48 13.47 -18.12
C TRP A 192 -1.76 12.43 -19.21
N SER A 193 -3.02 12.10 -19.44
CA SER A 193 -3.46 11.17 -20.47
C SER A 193 -4.78 11.65 -21.09
N ALA A 194 -5.01 11.38 -22.36
CA ALA A 194 -6.30 11.61 -23.00
C ALA A 194 -7.33 10.51 -22.68
N ASP A 195 -6.86 9.29 -22.43
CA ASP A 195 -7.70 8.09 -22.33
C ASP A 195 -8.00 7.69 -20.89
N MET A 196 -7.07 7.95 -19.97
CA MET A 196 -7.20 7.59 -18.56
C MET A 196 -6.86 8.81 -17.70
N ASN A 197 -7.85 9.65 -17.42
CA ASN A 197 -7.67 10.88 -16.65
C ASN A 197 -8.99 11.29 -16.00
N SER A 198 -9.33 10.72 -14.87
CA SER A 198 -10.49 11.13 -14.09
C SER A 198 -10.13 12.26 -13.12
N PHE A 199 -10.94 13.31 -13.11
CA PHE A 199 -10.86 14.38 -12.10
C PHE A 199 -11.76 14.11 -10.89
N ASN A 200 -12.34 12.93 -10.76
CA ASN A 200 -13.15 12.51 -9.62
C ASN A 200 -12.90 11.03 -9.34
N HIS A 201 -11.73 10.72 -8.80
CA HIS A 201 -11.29 9.35 -8.52
C HIS A 201 -10.92 9.17 -7.04
N TYR A 202 -11.57 8.23 -6.38
CA TYR A 202 -11.50 8.06 -4.92
C TYR A 202 -10.14 7.59 -4.40
N ALA A 203 -9.33 6.87 -5.20
CA ALA A 203 -8.19 6.10 -4.70
C ALA A 203 -7.20 6.89 -3.83
N TYR A 204 -6.91 8.14 -4.16
CA TYR A 204 -5.99 8.98 -3.38
C TYR A 204 -6.66 9.79 -2.26
N GLY A 205 -7.97 9.67 -2.09
CA GLY A 205 -8.73 10.44 -1.09
C GLY A 205 -8.89 9.74 0.25
N ALA A 206 -8.50 8.48 0.39
CA ALA A 206 -8.61 7.71 1.62
C ALA A 206 -7.32 7.84 2.46
N ILE A 207 -7.09 9.01 3.10
CA ILE A 207 -5.90 9.34 3.88
C ILE A 207 -6.24 9.68 5.33
#